data_e91958db8d175f8aed0ab991590c668d
#
_entry.id   e91958db8d175f8aed0ab991590c668d
#
_cell.length_a   1.000
_cell.length_b   1.000
_cell.length_c   1.000
_cell.angle_alpha   90.00
_cell.angle_beta   90.00
_cell.angle_gamma   90.00
#
_symmetry.space_group_name_H-M   'P 1'
#
loop_
_entity.id
_entity.type
_entity.pdbx_description
1 polymer ?
#
loop_
_entity_poly.entity_id
_entity_poly.type
_entity_poly.pdbx_seq_one_letter_code
_entity_poly.pdbx_strand_id
1 'polypeptide(L)'
;MLTHIGKKILLNLGVNEELSRKVRKSTASFSYNLQKAYKKLVTLKFSTVLLSVLAIATSIFLLGGGIYDIVEQPIIAFTTQSGRIIPYYPEALNEQLLGESIASMVLYSLGIIGLILTYQSTKYANSPREAYTLLLIGLLLLLVGWVLVEFYLFPSTTRSFSG
;
A
#
# COMPACT_ATOMS: atom_id res chain seq x y z
N MET A 1 28.96 -62.96 0.75
CA MET A 1 28.93 -61.66 0.05
C MET A 1 27.52 -61.14 -0.14
N LEU A 2 26.50 -61.96 -0.40
CA LEU A 2 25.09 -61.55 -0.60
C LEU A 2 24.39 -61.00 0.65
N THR A 3 24.82 -61.40 1.85
CA THR A 3 24.22 -60.91 3.12
C THR A 3 24.55 -59.44 3.44
N HIS A 4 25.68 -58.94 2.98
CA HIS A 4 26.12 -57.56 3.24
C HIS A 4 25.42 -56.58 2.34
N ILE A 5 25.08 -56.95 1.12
CA ILE A 5 24.33 -56.11 0.15
C ILE A 5 22.87 -55.98 0.56
N GLY A 6 22.26 -57.11 1.00
CA GLY A 6 20.86 -57.09 1.48
C GLY A 6 20.66 -56.20 2.74
N LYS A 7 21.65 -56.21 3.66
CA LYS A 7 21.61 -55.38 4.84
C LYS A 7 21.73 -53.88 4.52
N LYS A 8 22.54 -53.53 3.51
CA LYS A 8 22.70 -52.14 3.04
C LYS A 8 21.44 -51.62 2.33
N ILE A 9 20.76 -52.47 1.57
CA ILE A 9 19.51 -52.13 0.90
C ILE A 9 18.36 -51.92 1.92
N LEU A 10 18.25 -52.79 2.92
CA LEU A 10 17.27 -52.66 4.00
C LEU A 10 17.51 -51.41 4.86
N LEU A 11 18.78 -51.08 5.12
CA LEU A 11 19.13 -49.84 5.85
C LEU A 11 18.78 -48.59 5.00
N ASN A 12 19.04 -48.59 3.71
CA ASN A 12 18.67 -47.50 2.83
C ASN A 12 17.14 -47.32 2.71
N LEU A 13 16.40 -48.45 2.65
CA LEU A 13 14.92 -48.40 2.64
C LEU A 13 14.36 -47.89 3.97
N GLY A 14 14.94 -48.29 5.11
CA GLY A 14 14.56 -47.77 6.43
C GLY A 14 14.83 -46.27 6.61
N VAL A 15 15.97 -45.81 6.13
CA VAL A 15 16.36 -44.38 6.15
C VAL A 15 15.41 -43.58 5.26
N ASN A 16 15.03 -44.07 4.09
CA ASN A 16 14.08 -43.41 3.20
C ASN A 16 12.68 -43.37 3.80
N GLU A 17 12.26 -44.44 4.49
CA GLU A 17 10.97 -44.47 5.19
C GLU A 17 10.93 -43.49 6.38
N GLU A 18 11.99 -43.39 7.12
CA GLU A 18 12.08 -42.46 8.25
C GLU A 18 12.11 -40.99 7.79
N LEU A 19 12.85 -40.70 6.72
CA LEU A 19 12.85 -39.40 6.08
C LEU A 19 11.46 -39.03 5.52
N SER A 20 10.81 -39.97 4.82
CA SER A 20 9.47 -39.74 4.29
C SER A 20 8.44 -39.52 5.39
N ARG A 21 8.54 -40.21 6.54
CA ARG A 21 7.70 -39.99 7.72
C ARG A 21 7.96 -38.62 8.36
N LYS A 22 9.23 -38.17 8.43
CA LYS A 22 9.58 -36.84 8.96
C LYS A 22 9.06 -35.73 8.05
N VAL A 23 9.25 -35.84 6.75
CA VAL A 23 8.74 -34.88 5.78
C VAL A 23 7.21 -34.82 5.83
N ARG A 24 6.55 -35.99 5.85
CA ARG A 24 5.07 -36.06 5.94
C ARG A 24 4.52 -35.45 7.24
N LYS A 25 5.20 -35.65 8.38
CA LYS A 25 4.82 -34.99 9.64
C LYS A 25 5.04 -33.47 9.59
N SER A 26 6.14 -33.01 9.00
CA SER A 26 6.44 -31.60 8.84
C SER A 26 5.44 -30.90 7.92
N THR A 27 5.13 -31.49 6.76
CA THR A 27 4.12 -30.94 5.83
C THR A 27 2.73 -30.96 6.41
N ALA A 28 2.34 -32.02 7.16
CA ALA A 28 1.05 -32.08 7.82
C ALA A 28 0.93 -31.03 8.94
N SER A 29 2.01 -30.79 9.71
CA SER A 29 2.04 -29.74 10.72
C SER A 29 1.98 -28.33 10.11
N PHE A 30 2.68 -28.12 9.00
CA PHE A 30 2.65 -26.86 8.28
C PHE A 30 1.25 -26.57 7.68
N SER A 31 0.63 -27.56 7.04
CA SER A 31 -0.72 -27.42 6.49
C SER A 31 -1.76 -27.20 7.59
N TYR A 32 -1.63 -27.85 8.74
CA TYR A 32 -2.48 -27.64 9.90
C TYR A 32 -2.34 -26.21 10.47
N ASN A 33 -1.11 -25.72 10.60
CA ASN A 33 -0.85 -24.36 11.07
C ASN A 33 -1.38 -23.31 10.09
N LEU A 34 -1.23 -23.53 8.79
CA LEU A 34 -1.82 -22.68 7.74
C LEU A 34 -3.35 -22.68 7.81
N GLN A 35 -3.98 -23.84 7.94
CA GLN A 35 -5.44 -23.95 8.09
C GLN A 35 -5.94 -23.28 9.38
N LYS A 36 -5.20 -23.42 10.48
CA LYS A 36 -5.52 -22.77 11.75
C LYS A 36 -5.38 -21.25 11.64
N ALA A 37 -4.31 -20.76 10.99
CA ALA A 37 -4.12 -19.34 10.71
C ALA A 37 -5.22 -18.80 9.81
N TYR A 38 -5.55 -19.51 8.73
CA TYR A 38 -6.63 -19.15 7.80
C TYR A 38 -8.00 -19.12 8.52
N LYS A 39 -8.34 -20.15 9.32
CA LYS A 39 -9.56 -20.15 10.12
C LYS A 39 -9.59 -19.00 11.11
N LYS A 40 -8.46 -18.68 11.76
CA LYS A 40 -8.35 -17.54 12.67
C LYS A 40 -8.51 -16.20 11.96
N LEU A 41 -8.00 -16.07 10.74
CA LEU A 41 -8.19 -14.89 9.88
C LEU A 41 -9.64 -14.75 9.39
N VAL A 42 -10.29 -15.86 9.04
CA VAL A 42 -11.69 -15.85 8.56
C VAL A 42 -12.68 -15.68 9.73
N THR A 43 -12.36 -16.19 10.92
CA THR A 43 -13.19 -16.01 12.14
C THR A 43 -12.94 -14.69 12.86
N LEU A 44 -11.81 -14.03 12.64
CA LEU A 44 -11.72 -12.61 12.91
C LEU A 44 -12.73 -11.95 11.99
N LYS A 45 -13.86 -11.54 12.54
CA LYS A 45 -14.74 -10.57 11.89
C LYS A 45 -13.86 -9.33 11.68
N PHE A 46 -13.12 -9.29 10.58
CA PHE A 46 -12.50 -8.06 10.11
C PHE A 46 -13.65 -7.07 10.02
N SER A 47 -13.67 -6.13 10.94
CA SER A 47 -14.67 -5.07 10.85
C SER A 47 -14.59 -4.55 9.41
N THR A 48 -15.71 -4.49 8.72
CA THR A 48 -15.79 -3.96 7.35
C THR A 48 -15.05 -2.62 7.24
N VAL A 49 -15.02 -1.87 8.34
CA VAL A 49 -14.27 -0.63 8.50
C VAL A 49 -12.76 -0.85 8.36
N LEU A 50 -12.20 -1.87 9.01
CA LEU A 50 -10.75 -2.16 8.92
C LEU A 50 -10.36 -2.56 7.50
N LEU A 51 -11.19 -3.38 6.84
CA LEU A 51 -10.94 -3.76 5.44
C LEU A 51 -11.02 -2.54 4.51
N SER A 52 -11.98 -1.65 4.72
CA SER A 52 -12.11 -0.41 3.95
C SER A 52 -10.91 0.51 4.14
N VAL A 53 -10.46 0.70 5.38
CA VAL A 53 -9.27 1.51 5.68
C VAL A 53 -8.02 0.93 5.02
N LEU A 54 -7.85 -0.39 5.08
CA LEU A 54 -6.72 -1.07 4.43
C LEU A 54 -6.77 -0.89 2.91
N ALA A 55 -7.94 -1.05 2.30
CA ALA A 55 -8.13 -0.85 0.86
C ALA A 55 -7.81 0.60 0.44
N ILE A 56 -8.28 1.58 1.20
CA ILE A 56 -7.99 3.01 0.96
C ILE A 56 -6.49 3.28 1.09
N ALA A 57 -5.85 2.80 2.16
CA ALA A 57 -4.42 2.99 2.38
C ALA A 57 -3.57 2.38 1.24
N THR A 58 -3.93 1.16 0.81
CA THR A 58 -3.28 0.51 -0.33
C THR A 58 -3.49 1.30 -1.62
N SER A 59 -4.68 1.82 -1.87
CA SER A 59 -4.97 2.64 -3.05
C SER A 59 -4.16 3.93 -3.05
N ILE A 60 -4.06 4.63 -1.93
CA ILE A 60 -3.24 5.84 -1.78
C ILE A 60 -1.77 5.53 -2.07
N PHE A 61 -1.27 4.43 -1.51
CA PHE A 61 0.11 3.99 -1.71
C PHE A 61 0.41 3.69 -3.18
N LEU A 62 -0.49 2.97 -3.86
CA LEU A 62 -0.35 2.64 -5.28
C LEU A 62 -0.40 3.88 -6.18
N LEU A 63 -1.39 4.75 -5.95
CA LEU A 63 -1.58 5.99 -6.73
C LEU A 63 -0.48 7.02 -6.48
N GLY A 64 0.09 7.04 -5.27
CA GLY A 64 1.18 7.94 -4.92
C GLY A 64 2.55 7.53 -5.46
N GLY A 65 2.65 6.40 -6.17
CA GLY A 65 3.91 5.92 -6.74
C GLY A 65 4.70 5.01 -5.79
N GLY A 66 4.08 4.46 -4.75
CA GLY A 66 4.76 3.64 -3.76
C GLY A 66 5.42 2.37 -4.30
N ILE A 67 4.92 1.81 -5.41
CA ILE A 67 5.60 0.69 -6.10
C ILE A 67 6.90 1.16 -6.73
N TYR A 68 6.91 2.33 -7.38
CA TYR A 68 8.10 2.92 -7.96
C TYR A 68 9.16 3.17 -6.88
N ASP A 69 8.76 3.71 -5.73
CA ASP A 69 9.66 3.99 -4.61
C ASP A 69 10.34 2.72 -4.05
N ILE A 70 9.63 1.59 -4.07
CA ILE A 70 10.19 0.30 -3.61
C ILE A 70 11.16 -0.28 -4.62
N VAL A 71 10.88 -0.16 -5.92
CA VAL A 71 11.67 -0.80 -7.00
C VAL A 71 12.90 0.01 -7.33
N GLU A 72 12.75 1.32 -7.52
CA GLU A 72 13.82 2.21 -8.02
C GLU A 72 14.62 2.89 -6.91
N GLN A 73 14.11 2.88 -5.66
CA GLN A 73 14.74 3.55 -4.51
C GLN A 73 15.18 4.99 -4.83
N PRO A 74 14.25 5.86 -5.24
CA PRO A 74 14.57 7.19 -5.74
C PRO A 74 15.21 8.08 -4.67
N ILE A 75 15.95 9.08 -5.12
CA ILE A 75 16.57 10.08 -4.25
C ILE A 75 15.48 10.95 -3.61
N ILE A 76 15.68 11.36 -2.36
CA ILE A 76 14.69 12.12 -1.58
C ILE A 76 14.40 13.49 -2.20
N ALA A 77 15.44 14.20 -2.67
CA ALA A 77 15.33 15.53 -3.28
C ALA A 77 16.61 15.88 -4.05
N PHE A 78 16.47 16.67 -5.09
CA PHE A 78 17.60 17.23 -5.84
C PHE A 78 18.10 18.52 -5.18
N THR A 79 19.43 18.63 -5.04
CA THR A 79 20.06 19.87 -4.62
C THR A 79 20.70 20.52 -5.86
N THR A 80 20.25 21.71 -6.23
CA THR A 80 20.83 22.49 -7.33
C THR A 80 22.22 23.00 -6.92
N GLN A 81 23.09 23.28 -7.91
CA GLN A 81 24.42 23.87 -7.69
C GLN A 81 24.39 25.19 -6.87
N SER A 82 23.25 25.86 -6.84
CA SER A 82 22.98 27.07 -6.01
C SER A 82 22.54 26.75 -4.57
N GLY A 83 22.56 25.49 -4.12
CA GLY A 83 22.16 25.08 -2.78
C GLY A 83 20.63 25.06 -2.53
N ARG A 84 19.80 25.24 -3.58
CA ARG A 84 18.34 25.14 -3.45
C ARG A 84 17.90 23.68 -3.56
N ILE A 85 17.05 23.25 -2.64
CA ILE A 85 16.38 21.96 -2.67
C ILE A 85 15.18 22.08 -3.63
N ILE A 86 15.17 21.28 -4.68
CA ILE A 86 14.06 21.19 -5.64
C ILE A 86 13.32 19.88 -5.35
N PRO A 87 12.03 19.94 -4.97
CA PRO A 87 11.23 18.76 -4.65
C PRO A 87 10.64 18.05 -5.87
N TYR A 88 10.97 18.45 -7.09
CA TYR A 88 10.52 17.85 -8.33
C TYR A 88 11.69 17.67 -9.31
N TYR A 89 11.56 16.72 -10.25
CA TYR A 89 12.58 16.47 -11.28
C TYR A 89 12.36 17.42 -12.46
N PRO A 90 13.28 18.35 -12.77
CA PRO A 90 13.02 19.41 -13.75
C PRO A 90 13.03 18.96 -15.21
N GLU A 91 13.57 17.78 -15.56
CA GLU A 91 13.83 17.39 -16.95
C GLU A 91 13.38 15.98 -17.34
N ALA A 92 12.94 15.12 -16.41
CA ALA A 92 12.54 13.76 -16.72
C ALA A 92 11.11 13.47 -16.27
N LEU A 93 10.22 13.27 -17.23
CA LEU A 93 8.81 12.89 -16.98
C LEU A 93 8.66 11.45 -16.45
N ASN A 94 9.72 10.64 -16.54
CA ASN A 94 9.68 9.22 -16.17
C ASN A 94 10.38 8.93 -14.84
N GLU A 95 10.99 9.92 -14.20
CA GLU A 95 11.66 9.76 -12.92
C GLU A 95 10.88 10.52 -11.84
N GLN A 96 10.52 9.83 -10.76
CA GLN A 96 9.78 10.37 -9.63
C GLN A 96 10.70 10.45 -8.41
N LEU A 97 10.71 11.58 -7.72
CA LEU A 97 11.42 11.74 -6.46
C LEU A 97 10.60 11.18 -5.31
N LEU A 98 11.27 10.61 -4.30
CA LEU A 98 10.59 10.11 -3.09
C LEU A 98 9.76 11.21 -2.40
N GLY A 99 10.26 12.46 -2.41
CA GLY A 99 9.51 13.61 -1.88
C GLY A 99 8.22 13.89 -2.65
N GLU A 100 8.21 13.69 -3.96
CA GLU A 100 7.05 13.85 -4.83
C GLU A 100 6.01 12.76 -4.58
N SER A 101 6.45 11.49 -4.42
CA SER A 101 5.58 10.38 -4.05
C SER A 101 4.89 10.61 -2.71
N ILE A 102 5.64 11.04 -1.69
CA ILE A 102 5.08 11.34 -0.37
C ILE A 102 4.07 12.51 -0.44
N ALA A 103 4.41 13.58 -1.16
CA ALA A 103 3.51 14.70 -1.36
C ALA A 103 2.21 14.25 -2.04
N SER A 104 2.31 13.44 -3.09
CA SER A 104 1.16 12.88 -3.80
C SER A 104 0.29 12.02 -2.88
N MET A 105 0.89 11.15 -2.06
CA MET A 105 0.14 10.34 -1.08
C MET A 105 -0.62 11.21 -0.07
N VAL A 106 0.00 12.28 0.42
CA VAL A 106 -0.66 13.24 1.34
C VAL A 106 -1.84 13.95 0.63
N LEU A 107 -1.66 14.39 -0.60
CA LEU A 107 -2.70 15.06 -1.37
C LEU A 107 -3.89 14.14 -1.66
N TYR A 108 -3.62 12.88 -2.05
CA TYR A 108 -4.69 11.88 -2.24
C TYR A 108 -5.41 11.56 -0.93
N SER A 109 -4.68 11.51 0.19
CA SER A 109 -5.30 11.31 1.52
C SER A 109 -6.27 12.44 1.86
N LEU A 110 -5.88 13.69 1.63
CA LEU A 110 -6.74 14.86 1.82
C LEU A 110 -8.00 14.80 0.97
N GLY A 111 -7.87 14.43 -0.31
CA GLY A 111 -9.01 14.24 -1.21
C GLY A 111 -9.98 13.16 -0.72
N ILE A 112 -9.46 12.02 -0.30
CA ILE A 112 -10.28 10.91 0.21
C ILE A 112 -10.98 11.30 1.52
N ILE A 113 -10.29 11.99 2.44
CA ILE A 113 -10.91 12.51 3.66
C ILE A 113 -12.05 13.48 3.32
N GLY A 114 -11.85 14.37 2.36
CA GLY A 114 -12.88 15.28 1.86
C GLY A 114 -14.11 14.53 1.32
N LEU A 115 -13.91 13.47 0.53
CA LEU A 115 -14.99 12.60 0.02
C LEU A 115 -15.74 11.89 1.16
N ILE A 116 -15.01 11.36 2.15
CA ILE A 116 -15.61 10.68 3.31
C ILE A 116 -16.48 11.66 4.11
N LEU A 117 -16.00 12.89 4.35
CA LEU A 117 -16.76 13.92 5.07
C LEU A 117 -18.02 14.34 4.29
N THR A 118 -17.91 14.52 2.99
CA THR A 118 -19.04 14.81 2.11
C THR A 118 -20.08 13.69 2.15
N TYR A 119 -19.62 12.43 2.10
CA TYR A 119 -20.52 11.27 2.24
C TYR A 119 -21.14 11.19 3.64
N GLN A 120 -20.39 11.46 4.69
CA GLN A 120 -20.91 11.48 6.07
C GLN A 120 -21.99 12.56 6.26
N SER A 121 -21.86 13.71 5.60
CA SER A 121 -22.88 14.77 5.62
C SER A 121 -24.28 14.26 5.29
N THR A 122 -24.40 13.30 4.37
CA THR A 122 -25.71 12.72 3.98
C THR A 122 -26.37 11.94 5.11
N LYS A 123 -25.62 11.43 6.08
CA LYS A 123 -26.15 10.71 7.25
C LYS A 123 -26.81 11.64 8.28
N TYR A 124 -26.45 12.91 8.28
CA TYR A 124 -26.96 13.92 9.22
C TYR A 124 -28.16 14.71 8.64
N ALA A 125 -28.94 14.09 7.76
CA ALA A 125 -30.11 14.73 7.12
C ALA A 125 -31.14 15.29 8.13
N ASN A 126 -31.21 14.72 9.35
CA ASN A 126 -32.10 15.16 10.41
C ASN A 126 -31.60 16.41 11.19
N SER A 127 -30.30 16.73 11.06
CA SER A 127 -29.68 17.92 11.68
C SER A 127 -29.01 18.78 10.61
N PRO A 128 -29.78 19.69 9.98
CA PRO A 128 -29.32 20.41 8.77
C PRO A 128 -28.06 21.26 9.00
N ARG A 129 -27.85 21.77 10.21
CA ARG A 129 -26.65 22.55 10.55
C ARG A 129 -25.38 21.71 10.51
N GLU A 130 -25.42 20.52 11.10
CA GLU A 130 -24.27 19.59 11.14
C GLU A 130 -23.98 19.04 9.74
N ALA A 131 -25.02 18.65 9.01
CA ALA A 131 -24.90 18.18 7.63
C ALA A 131 -24.23 19.24 6.73
N TYR A 132 -24.70 20.49 6.82
CA TYR A 132 -24.15 21.57 6.01
C TYR A 132 -22.70 21.90 6.35
N THR A 133 -22.34 21.89 7.65
CA THR A 133 -20.97 22.12 8.10
C THR A 133 -20.01 21.04 7.59
N LEU A 134 -20.40 19.76 7.72
CA LEU A 134 -19.59 18.62 7.21
C LEU A 134 -19.43 18.67 5.71
N LEU A 135 -20.50 19.01 4.98
CA LEU A 135 -20.48 19.15 3.53
C LEU A 135 -19.54 20.27 3.10
N LEU A 136 -19.60 21.42 3.75
CA LEU A 136 -18.75 22.57 3.46
C LEU A 136 -17.27 22.26 3.71
N ILE A 137 -16.96 21.64 4.83
CA ILE A 137 -15.59 21.24 5.17
C ILE A 137 -15.09 20.18 4.17
N GLY A 138 -15.90 19.18 3.85
CA GLY A 138 -15.55 18.14 2.87
C GLY A 138 -15.27 18.71 1.49
N LEU A 139 -16.14 19.62 1.03
CA LEU A 139 -15.98 20.28 -0.27
C LEU A 139 -14.75 21.19 -0.30
N LEU A 140 -14.48 21.93 0.78
CA LEU A 140 -13.31 22.79 0.90
C LEU A 140 -12.01 21.95 0.86
N LEU A 141 -11.98 20.82 1.57
CA LEU A 141 -10.83 19.90 1.52
C LEU A 141 -10.59 19.32 0.13
N LEU A 142 -11.67 18.96 -0.58
CA LEU A 142 -11.58 18.50 -1.97
C LEU A 142 -10.99 19.59 -2.87
N LEU A 143 -11.48 20.82 -2.73
CA LEU A 143 -11.04 21.96 -3.54
C LEU A 143 -9.58 22.29 -3.25
N VAL A 144 -9.19 22.34 -1.99
CA VAL A 144 -7.79 22.55 -1.59
C VAL A 144 -6.89 21.42 -2.11
N GLY A 145 -7.33 20.16 -1.97
CA GLY A 145 -6.60 19.02 -2.50
C GLY A 145 -6.41 19.12 -4.02
N TRP A 146 -7.46 19.48 -4.76
CA TRP A 146 -7.39 19.66 -6.22
C TRP A 146 -6.44 20.80 -6.61
N VAL A 147 -6.55 21.96 -5.97
CA VAL A 147 -5.67 23.11 -6.23
C VAL A 147 -4.21 22.76 -5.93
N LEU A 148 -3.93 22.05 -4.83
CA LEU A 148 -2.56 21.64 -4.48
C LEU A 148 -2.00 20.63 -5.48
N VAL A 149 -2.81 19.69 -5.98
CA VAL A 149 -2.41 18.76 -7.05
C VAL A 149 -2.01 19.52 -8.31
N GLU A 150 -2.81 20.50 -8.73
CA GLU A 150 -2.53 21.32 -9.90
C GLU A 150 -1.22 22.12 -9.75
N PHE A 151 -0.99 22.73 -8.59
CA PHE A 151 0.20 23.51 -8.34
C PHE A 151 1.47 22.69 -8.09
N TYR A 152 1.34 21.50 -7.49
CA TYR A 152 2.48 20.69 -7.08
C TYR A 152 2.90 19.67 -8.15
N LEU A 153 1.93 19.03 -8.81
CA LEU A 153 2.20 17.98 -9.81
C LEU A 153 2.34 18.53 -11.23
N PHE A 154 1.74 19.71 -11.53
CA PHE A 154 1.81 20.30 -12.85
C PHE A 154 2.39 21.72 -12.87
N PRO A 155 3.60 21.96 -12.32
CA PRO A 155 4.19 23.30 -12.30
C PRO A 155 4.54 23.82 -13.72
N SER A 156 4.58 22.95 -14.73
CA SER A 156 4.87 23.32 -16.12
C SER A 156 3.70 23.98 -16.85
N THR A 157 2.47 23.67 -16.46
CA THR A 157 1.27 24.18 -17.14
C THR A 157 0.99 25.63 -16.75
N THR A 158 1.26 26.03 -15.52
CA THR A 158 1.03 27.39 -15.04
C THR A 158 2.04 28.41 -15.53
N ARG A 159 3.26 27.98 -15.92
CA ARG A 159 4.29 28.88 -16.46
C ARG A 159 4.05 29.26 -17.92
N SER A 160 3.27 28.50 -18.65
CA SER A 160 2.96 28.80 -20.06
C SER A 160 1.95 29.95 -20.24
N PHE A 161 1.24 30.37 -19.19
CA PHE A 161 0.26 31.47 -19.24
C PHE A 161 0.82 32.83 -18.79
N SER A 162 2.10 32.90 -18.42
CA SER A 162 2.75 34.11 -17.87
C SER A 162 3.86 34.66 -18.80
N GLY A 163 3.87 34.26 -20.08
CA GLY A 163 4.80 34.75 -21.07
C GLY A 163 4.14 35.65 -22.10
#